data_0863b86d8acf3cd85af830b4816021cb
#
_entry.id   0863b86d8acf3cd85af830b4816021cb
#
_cell.length_a   1.000
_cell.length_b   1.000
_cell.length_c   1.000
_cell.angle_alpha   90.00
_cell.angle_beta   90.00
_cell.angle_gamma   90.00
#
_symmetry.space_group_name_H-M   'P 1'
#
loop_
_entity.id
_entity.type
_entity.pdbx_description
1 polymer ?
#
loop_
_entity_poly.entity_id
_entity_poly.type
_entity_poly.pdbx_seq_one_letter_code
_entity_poly.pdbx_strand_id
1 'polypeptide(L)'
;MALNGASNGRVPSGATDAVLKTSDPVPSSARPVKGLDFDAFKGRDITIAELVDNMATMGFQATSVGQAVEIINGMRRWRDPETGEQTTIFLGYTSNLISSGLRETLRWLVQHKHVSAIVTTAGGVEEDFIKCLAPTYLSSFSADGASLRKQGMNRIGNLIVPNSNYCAFEDWVMPILDRMLEEQETAKGTESEFSWTPSKVIARLGKEVNDEASVYHWAYKNDIPVFCPALTDGSLGDMLYFHTFKASPAQLRIDIVEDIRRINTIASDASARAETPAALAQGTMWPPQTHAVSTWPLQAAPHSGSLTYRFNLRSSLLQRNR
;
A
#
# COMPACT_ATOMS: atom_id res chain seq x y z
N MET A 1 -68.21 21.56 5.51
CA MET A 1 -67.24 22.44 4.83
C MET A 1 -66.80 21.75 3.55
N ALA A 2 -67.22 22.29 2.43
CA ALA A 2 -67.00 21.72 1.09
C ALA A 2 -65.57 22.01 0.67
N LEU A 3 -64.82 20.99 0.34
CA LEU A 3 -63.54 21.11 -0.35
C LEU A 3 -63.84 21.30 -1.85
N ASN A 4 -64.16 22.51 -2.26
CA ASN A 4 -64.21 22.92 -3.64
C ASN A 4 -62.85 23.58 -4.00
N GLY A 5 -62.06 22.85 -4.73
CA GLY A 5 -60.84 23.29 -5.38
C GLY A 5 -60.40 22.23 -6.40
N ALA A 6 -61.24 22.04 -7.47
CA ALA A 6 -60.79 21.36 -8.65
C ALA A 6 -59.67 22.20 -9.24
N SER A 7 -58.42 21.91 -8.90
CA SER A 7 -57.25 22.38 -9.61
C SER A 7 -57.34 21.78 -11.03
N ASN A 8 -57.55 22.62 -12.04
CA ASN A 8 -57.28 22.27 -13.44
C ASN A 8 -55.94 21.54 -13.47
N GLY A 9 -55.88 20.28 -13.97
CA GLY A 9 -54.76 19.35 -13.88
C GLY A 9 -53.44 19.84 -14.50
N ARG A 10 -53.07 21.09 -14.24
CA ARG A 10 -51.76 21.66 -14.51
C ARG A 10 -50.89 21.52 -13.28
N VAL A 11 -49.80 20.83 -13.46
CA VAL A 11 -48.74 20.77 -12.46
C VAL A 11 -48.28 22.21 -12.15
N PRO A 12 -48.09 22.61 -10.85
CA PRO A 12 -47.57 23.92 -10.53
C PRO A 12 -46.25 24.19 -11.25
N SER A 13 -46.07 25.38 -11.80
CA SER A 13 -44.87 25.74 -12.59
C SER A 13 -43.58 25.51 -11.79
N GLY A 14 -43.56 25.81 -10.52
CA GLY A 14 -42.40 25.58 -9.65
C GLY A 14 -42.02 24.11 -9.49
N ALA A 15 -43.03 23.19 -9.55
CA ALA A 15 -42.74 21.74 -9.52
C ALA A 15 -42.20 21.25 -10.87
N THR A 16 -42.70 21.78 -11.95
CA THR A 16 -42.20 21.51 -13.32
C THR A 16 -40.79 22.00 -13.48
N ASP A 17 -40.48 23.23 -13.05
CA ASP A 17 -39.16 23.83 -13.14
C ASP A 17 -38.12 23.11 -12.28
N ALA A 18 -38.54 22.56 -11.13
CA ALA A 18 -37.66 21.79 -10.25
C ALA A 18 -37.28 20.41 -10.81
N VAL A 19 -38.18 19.78 -11.60
CA VAL A 19 -38.01 18.40 -12.09
C VAL A 19 -37.61 18.37 -13.57
N LEU A 20 -38.13 19.27 -14.40
CA LEU A 20 -37.97 19.26 -15.86
C LEU A 20 -37.12 20.44 -16.39
N LYS A 21 -36.26 21.02 -15.54
CA LYS A 21 -35.32 22.06 -15.99
C LYS A 21 -34.38 21.48 -17.05
N THR A 22 -34.34 22.12 -18.22
CA THR A 22 -33.39 21.77 -19.28
C THR A 22 -31.96 22.00 -18.81
N SER A 23 -31.09 21.01 -19.02
CA SER A 23 -29.66 21.10 -18.68
C SER A 23 -28.91 21.96 -19.71
N ASP A 24 -27.81 22.56 -19.28
CA ASP A 24 -26.81 23.07 -20.21
C ASP A 24 -26.18 21.94 -21.00
N PRO A 25 -25.59 22.23 -22.19
CA PRO A 25 -24.93 21.20 -22.98
C PRO A 25 -23.86 20.43 -22.18
N VAL A 26 -23.91 19.12 -22.30
CA VAL A 26 -22.89 18.25 -21.67
C VAL A 26 -21.54 18.52 -22.34
N PRO A 27 -20.43 18.68 -21.58
CA PRO A 27 -19.09 18.88 -22.13
C PRO A 27 -18.73 17.77 -23.13
N SER A 28 -18.13 18.14 -24.26
CA SER A 28 -17.73 17.18 -25.32
C SER A 28 -16.71 16.13 -24.84
N SER A 29 -16.02 16.41 -23.73
CA SER A 29 -15.09 15.47 -23.06
C SER A 29 -15.79 14.44 -22.17
N ALA A 30 -17.08 14.62 -21.87
CA ALA A 30 -17.81 13.68 -21.01
C ALA A 30 -18.10 12.38 -21.77
N ARG A 31 -17.73 11.27 -21.14
CA ARG A 31 -17.98 9.93 -21.68
C ARG A 31 -19.32 9.40 -21.19
N PRO A 32 -20.19 8.87 -22.07
CA PRO A 32 -21.42 8.21 -21.66
C PRO A 32 -21.11 6.98 -20.79
N VAL A 33 -21.98 6.71 -19.83
CA VAL A 33 -21.90 5.46 -19.05
C VAL A 33 -22.15 4.28 -19.99
N LYS A 34 -21.24 3.30 -19.94
CA LYS A 34 -21.29 2.06 -20.70
C LYS A 34 -20.96 0.89 -19.79
N GLY A 35 -21.76 -0.18 -19.82
CA GLY A 35 -21.46 -1.46 -19.21
C GLY A 35 -20.83 -2.43 -20.22
N LEU A 36 -20.64 -3.68 -19.75
CA LEU A 36 -20.25 -4.80 -20.59
C LEU A 36 -21.38 -5.12 -21.60
N ASP A 37 -20.99 -5.26 -22.85
CA ASP A 37 -21.85 -5.82 -23.89
C ASP A 37 -21.69 -7.34 -23.94
N PHE A 38 -22.54 -8.06 -23.21
CA PHE A 38 -22.46 -9.52 -23.11
C PHE A 38 -22.73 -10.21 -24.45
N ASP A 39 -23.53 -9.59 -25.35
CA ASP A 39 -23.82 -10.14 -26.65
C ASP A 39 -22.58 -10.11 -27.58
N ALA A 40 -21.71 -9.13 -27.40
CA ALA A 40 -20.46 -9.03 -28.14
C ALA A 40 -19.51 -10.21 -27.90
N PHE A 41 -19.64 -10.89 -26.75
CA PHE A 41 -18.79 -12.04 -26.42
C PHE A 41 -19.23 -13.35 -27.09
N LYS A 42 -20.44 -13.40 -27.63
CA LYS A 42 -20.96 -14.56 -28.40
C LYS A 42 -20.78 -15.92 -27.71
N GLY A 43 -20.95 -15.94 -26.39
CA GLY A 43 -20.82 -17.15 -25.57
C GLY A 43 -19.38 -17.56 -25.22
N ARG A 44 -18.35 -16.80 -25.61
CA ARG A 44 -16.98 -17.01 -25.12
C ARG A 44 -16.77 -16.40 -23.73
N ASP A 45 -15.76 -16.89 -23.04
CA ASP A 45 -15.34 -16.33 -21.74
C ASP A 45 -14.82 -14.89 -21.91
N ILE A 46 -15.08 -14.08 -20.89
CA ILE A 46 -14.56 -12.72 -20.77
C ILE A 46 -13.19 -12.79 -20.09
N THR A 47 -12.19 -12.18 -20.69
CA THR A 47 -10.87 -12.06 -20.06
C THR A 47 -10.89 -11.00 -18.95
N ILE A 48 -9.99 -11.13 -17.97
CA ILE A 48 -9.82 -10.14 -16.91
C ILE A 48 -9.48 -8.76 -17.50
N ALA A 49 -8.68 -8.71 -18.57
CA ALA A 49 -8.34 -7.45 -19.22
C ALA A 49 -9.57 -6.75 -19.78
N GLU A 50 -10.44 -7.47 -20.51
CA GLU A 50 -11.69 -6.93 -21.06
C GLU A 50 -12.65 -6.45 -19.97
N LEU A 51 -12.75 -7.19 -18.86
CA LEU A 51 -13.56 -6.77 -17.69
C LEU A 51 -13.04 -5.45 -17.11
N VAL A 52 -11.74 -5.35 -16.87
CA VAL A 52 -11.11 -4.18 -16.27
C VAL A 52 -11.17 -2.97 -17.21
N ASP A 53 -10.95 -3.14 -18.50
CA ASP A 53 -11.04 -2.06 -19.49
C ASP A 53 -12.45 -1.46 -19.55
N ASN A 54 -13.50 -2.29 -19.41
CA ASN A 54 -14.89 -1.83 -19.34
C ASN A 54 -15.20 -1.04 -18.05
N MET A 55 -14.48 -1.27 -16.97
CA MET A 55 -14.70 -0.55 -15.71
C MET A 55 -14.54 0.96 -15.84
N ALA A 56 -13.70 1.45 -16.75
CA ALA A 56 -13.44 2.87 -16.96
C ALA A 56 -14.69 3.70 -17.31
N THR A 57 -15.73 3.08 -17.87
CA THR A 57 -16.99 3.74 -18.27
C THR A 57 -18.22 3.25 -17.52
N MET A 58 -18.05 2.32 -16.59
CA MET A 58 -19.18 1.64 -15.91
C MET A 58 -19.86 2.51 -14.84
N GLY A 59 -19.17 3.49 -14.28
CA GLY A 59 -19.65 4.35 -13.21
C GLY A 59 -19.18 3.92 -11.83
N PHE A 60 -19.40 4.78 -10.81
CA PHE A 60 -19.04 4.57 -9.40
C PHE A 60 -17.57 4.12 -9.23
N GLN A 61 -17.31 3.21 -8.30
CA GLN A 61 -15.96 2.69 -8.02
C GLN A 61 -15.32 1.94 -9.18
N ALA A 62 -16.12 1.35 -10.07
CA ALA A 62 -15.59 0.68 -11.25
C ALA A 62 -14.80 1.68 -12.13
N THR A 63 -15.34 2.89 -12.34
CA THR A 63 -14.63 3.95 -13.07
C THR A 63 -13.30 4.29 -12.40
N SER A 64 -13.26 4.36 -11.07
CA SER A 64 -12.02 4.61 -10.33
C SER A 64 -11.00 3.49 -10.51
N VAL A 65 -11.43 2.22 -10.58
CA VAL A 65 -10.55 1.09 -10.88
C VAL A 65 -9.99 1.20 -12.30
N GLY A 66 -10.83 1.47 -13.30
CA GLY A 66 -10.38 1.66 -14.69
C GLY A 66 -9.37 2.82 -14.82
N GLN A 67 -9.64 3.95 -14.17
CA GLN A 67 -8.72 5.09 -14.13
C GLN A 67 -7.39 4.72 -13.45
N ALA A 68 -7.43 3.97 -12.34
CA ALA A 68 -6.23 3.49 -11.68
C ALA A 68 -5.36 2.63 -12.59
N VAL A 69 -5.98 1.73 -13.34
CA VAL A 69 -5.28 0.89 -14.32
C VAL A 69 -4.63 1.71 -15.42
N GLU A 70 -5.33 2.70 -15.98
CA GLU A 70 -4.77 3.63 -16.98
C GLU A 70 -3.54 4.36 -16.42
N ILE A 71 -3.62 4.88 -15.18
CA ILE A 71 -2.53 5.60 -14.52
C ILE A 71 -1.34 4.67 -14.25
N ILE A 72 -1.57 3.49 -13.66
CA ILE A 72 -0.50 2.52 -13.36
C ILE A 72 0.21 2.11 -14.65
N ASN A 73 -0.54 1.86 -15.72
CA ASN A 73 0.03 1.55 -17.03
C ASN A 73 0.82 2.74 -17.60
N GLY A 74 0.36 3.97 -17.41
CA GLY A 74 1.08 5.19 -17.74
C GLY A 74 2.42 5.27 -16.99
N MET A 75 2.41 5.09 -15.66
CA MET A 75 3.59 5.08 -14.81
C MET A 75 4.62 4.02 -15.26
N ARG A 76 4.16 2.83 -15.60
CA ARG A 76 5.04 1.72 -16.03
C ARG A 76 5.67 1.94 -17.41
N ARG A 77 4.98 2.62 -18.32
CA ARG A 77 5.43 2.85 -19.69
C ARG A 77 6.29 4.09 -19.83
N TRP A 78 6.09 5.05 -18.96
CA TRP A 78 6.82 6.31 -19.06
C TRP A 78 8.33 6.11 -18.89
N ARG A 79 9.07 6.83 -19.70
CA ARG A 79 10.52 6.93 -19.62
C ARG A 79 10.91 8.39 -19.77
N ASP A 80 11.89 8.82 -19.02
CA ASP A 80 12.50 10.13 -19.21
C ASP A 80 13.10 10.22 -20.61
N PRO A 81 12.74 11.24 -21.40
CA PRO A 81 13.20 11.35 -22.78
C PRO A 81 14.70 11.63 -22.91
N GLU A 82 15.34 12.18 -21.89
CA GLU A 82 16.76 12.51 -21.91
C GLU A 82 17.63 11.40 -21.29
N THR A 83 17.20 10.86 -20.17
CA THR A 83 17.97 9.87 -19.39
C THR A 83 17.53 8.42 -19.62
N GLY A 84 16.33 8.20 -20.15
CA GLY A 84 15.71 6.86 -20.27
C GLY A 84 15.24 6.27 -18.94
N GLU A 85 15.37 6.99 -17.83
CA GLU A 85 14.97 6.54 -16.51
C GLU A 85 13.45 6.30 -16.40
N GLN A 86 13.10 5.39 -15.50
CA GLN A 86 11.70 5.03 -15.25
C GLN A 86 11.08 5.95 -14.19
N THR A 87 9.75 5.98 -14.16
CA THR A 87 8.99 6.61 -13.07
C THR A 87 9.41 6.03 -11.71
N THR A 88 9.67 6.90 -10.74
CA THR A 88 9.86 6.50 -9.34
C THR A 88 8.51 6.13 -8.73
N ILE A 89 8.32 4.87 -8.37
CA ILE A 89 7.06 4.35 -7.84
C ILE A 89 7.26 3.95 -6.38
N PHE A 90 6.52 4.62 -5.49
CA PHE A 90 6.41 4.22 -4.09
C PHE A 90 5.22 3.28 -3.91
N LEU A 91 5.46 2.12 -3.32
CA LEU A 91 4.43 1.14 -2.98
C LEU A 91 4.15 1.20 -1.47
N GLY A 92 2.95 1.64 -1.10
CA GLY A 92 2.49 1.66 0.29
C GLY A 92 1.47 0.57 0.58
N TYR A 93 1.64 -0.19 1.67
CA TYR A 93 0.68 -1.20 2.12
C TYR A 93 0.76 -1.48 3.62
N THR A 94 -0.29 -2.11 4.14
CA THR A 94 -0.39 -2.53 5.55
C THR A 94 -0.26 -4.04 5.69
N SER A 95 -0.10 -4.53 6.94
CA SER A 95 0.13 -5.94 7.28
C SER A 95 -0.87 -6.92 6.66
N ASN A 96 -2.16 -6.58 6.61
CA ASN A 96 -3.19 -7.47 6.10
C ASN A 96 -2.99 -7.92 4.64
N LEU A 97 -2.33 -7.09 3.83
CA LEU A 97 -1.97 -7.45 2.45
C LEU A 97 -0.90 -8.54 2.41
N ILE A 98 0.03 -8.51 3.35
CA ILE A 98 1.07 -9.54 3.50
C ILE A 98 0.49 -10.82 4.11
N SER A 99 -0.37 -10.69 5.13
CA SER A 99 -1.01 -11.86 5.75
C SER A 99 -1.88 -12.64 4.74
N SER A 100 -2.49 -11.94 3.79
CA SER A 100 -3.31 -12.52 2.72
C SER A 100 -2.48 -13.08 1.55
N GLY A 101 -3.16 -13.66 0.56
CA GLY A 101 -2.56 -14.13 -0.69
C GLY A 101 -2.07 -13.00 -1.62
N LEU A 102 -2.41 -11.72 -1.32
CA LEU A 102 -1.86 -10.57 -2.06
C LEU A 102 -0.35 -10.39 -1.86
N ARG A 103 0.24 -11.02 -0.84
CA ARG A 103 1.69 -11.12 -0.66
C ARG A 103 2.40 -11.53 -1.95
N GLU A 104 1.84 -12.49 -2.70
CA GLU A 104 2.44 -12.98 -3.94
C GLU A 104 2.47 -11.91 -5.04
N THR A 105 1.44 -11.06 -5.10
CA THR A 105 1.43 -9.93 -6.02
C THR A 105 2.48 -8.88 -5.64
N LEU A 106 2.60 -8.58 -4.35
CA LEU A 106 3.61 -7.65 -3.83
C LEU A 106 5.03 -8.18 -4.09
N ARG A 107 5.26 -9.46 -3.80
CA ARG A 107 6.52 -10.13 -4.09
C ARG A 107 6.89 -10.03 -5.58
N TRP A 108 5.95 -10.31 -6.47
CA TRP A 108 6.16 -10.24 -7.90
C TRP A 108 6.53 -8.83 -8.37
N LEU A 109 5.83 -7.80 -7.85
CA LEU A 109 6.13 -6.40 -8.18
C LEU A 109 7.56 -6.01 -7.76
N VAL A 110 8.00 -6.46 -6.59
CA VAL A 110 9.34 -6.19 -6.05
C VAL A 110 10.40 -6.99 -6.78
N GLN A 111 10.15 -8.28 -7.04
CA GLN A 111 11.05 -9.17 -7.79
C GLN A 111 11.38 -8.63 -9.18
N HIS A 112 10.37 -8.09 -9.86
CA HIS A 112 10.52 -7.58 -11.23
C HIS A 112 10.79 -6.06 -11.30
N LYS A 113 11.16 -5.44 -10.18
CA LYS A 113 11.53 -4.02 -10.10
C LYS A 113 10.44 -3.06 -10.64
N HIS A 114 9.17 -3.40 -10.40
CA HIS A 114 8.06 -2.51 -10.76
C HIS A 114 7.85 -1.38 -9.77
N VAL A 115 8.57 -1.38 -8.66
CA VAL A 115 8.52 -0.37 -7.60
C VAL A 115 9.93 0.06 -7.22
N SER A 116 10.07 1.32 -6.82
CA SER A 116 11.37 1.95 -6.50
C SER A 116 11.61 2.03 -4.99
N ALA A 117 10.56 2.08 -4.20
CA ALA A 117 10.61 2.11 -2.75
C ALA A 117 9.32 1.54 -2.16
N ILE A 118 9.41 0.98 -0.96
CA ILE A 118 8.29 0.43 -0.21
C ILE A 118 8.12 1.20 1.10
N VAL A 119 6.86 1.48 1.47
CA VAL A 119 6.50 2.01 2.79
C VAL A 119 5.46 1.09 3.41
N THR A 120 5.74 0.56 4.60
CA THR A 120 4.86 -0.42 5.22
C THR A 120 4.82 -0.28 6.73
N THR A 121 3.99 -1.09 7.39
CA THR A 121 3.86 -1.19 8.85
C THR A 121 4.71 -2.32 9.41
N ALA A 122 4.92 -2.36 10.73
CA ALA A 122 5.68 -3.43 11.39
C ALA A 122 5.12 -4.83 11.06
N GLY A 123 3.81 -5.03 11.18
CA GLY A 123 3.18 -6.28 10.80
C GLY A 123 3.34 -6.61 9.31
N GLY A 124 3.44 -5.60 8.43
CA GLY A 124 3.77 -5.81 7.02
C GLY A 124 5.19 -6.34 6.80
N VAL A 125 6.10 -6.04 7.72
CA VAL A 125 7.48 -6.57 7.70
C VAL A 125 7.52 -8.00 8.28
N GLU A 126 7.08 -8.16 9.51
CA GLU A 126 7.23 -9.43 10.24
C GLU A 126 6.42 -10.57 9.66
N GLU A 127 5.19 -10.31 9.19
CA GLU A 127 4.32 -11.34 8.61
C GLU A 127 4.91 -11.97 7.34
N ASP A 128 5.71 -11.25 6.57
CA ASP A 128 6.42 -11.81 5.42
C ASP A 128 7.43 -12.87 5.85
N PHE A 129 8.25 -12.56 6.86
CA PHE A 129 9.25 -13.48 7.40
C PHE A 129 8.59 -14.66 8.12
N ILE A 130 7.55 -14.42 8.92
CA ILE A 130 6.79 -15.46 9.60
C ILE A 130 6.22 -16.47 8.59
N LYS A 131 5.68 -15.99 7.44
CA LYS A 131 5.14 -16.84 6.39
C LYS A 131 6.20 -17.65 5.64
N CYS A 132 7.47 -17.25 5.66
CA CYS A 132 8.58 -18.08 5.17
C CYS A 132 8.91 -19.21 6.14
N LEU A 133 8.64 -19.05 7.44
CA LEU A 133 8.93 -20.04 8.47
C LEU A 133 7.79 -21.04 8.65
N ALA A 134 6.54 -20.58 8.60
CA ALA A 134 5.38 -21.42 8.80
C ALA A 134 4.09 -20.82 8.18
N PRO A 135 3.15 -21.65 7.71
CA PRO A 135 1.97 -21.19 6.99
C PRO A 135 0.95 -20.46 7.87
N THR A 136 0.22 -19.55 7.25
CA THR A 136 -1.03 -18.94 7.73
C THR A 136 -2.20 -19.70 7.10
N TYR A 137 -3.30 -19.89 7.83
CA TYR A 137 -4.41 -20.74 7.43
C TYR A 137 -5.70 -19.95 7.20
N LEU A 138 -6.55 -20.45 6.32
CA LEU A 138 -7.90 -19.93 6.15
C LEU A 138 -8.83 -20.40 7.29
N SER A 139 -9.73 -19.53 7.69
CA SER A 139 -10.75 -19.77 8.71
C SER A 139 -12.04 -19.04 8.33
N SER A 140 -12.86 -18.71 9.32
CA SER A 140 -14.09 -17.95 9.16
C SER A 140 -14.01 -16.59 9.86
N PHE A 141 -14.70 -15.59 9.31
CA PHE A 141 -14.93 -14.31 10.00
C PHE A 141 -15.74 -14.47 11.31
N SER A 142 -16.57 -15.53 11.38
CA SER A 142 -17.38 -15.85 12.55
C SER A 142 -16.70 -16.74 13.58
N ALA A 143 -15.41 -17.12 13.36
CA ALA A 143 -14.67 -17.93 14.32
C ALA A 143 -14.54 -17.21 15.67
N ASP A 144 -14.82 -17.93 16.77
CA ASP A 144 -14.72 -17.38 18.12
C ASP A 144 -13.27 -17.13 18.52
N GLY A 145 -12.91 -15.84 18.61
CA GLY A 145 -11.55 -15.40 18.94
C GLY A 145 -11.09 -15.82 20.35
N ALA A 146 -12.01 -15.91 21.30
CA ALA A 146 -11.67 -16.33 22.66
C ALA A 146 -11.29 -17.81 22.73
N SER A 147 -12.03 -18.66 22.00
CA SER A 147 -11.73 -20.08 21.86
C SER A 147 -10.40 -20.30 21.11
N LEU A 148 -10.19 -19.60 20.01
CA LEU A 148 -8.93 -19.66 19.25
C LEU A 148 -7.74 -19.25 20.13
N ARG A 149 -7.86 -18.16 20.88
CA ARG A 149 -6.80 -17.70 21.78
C ARG A 149 -6.39 -18.75 22.83
N LYS A 150 -7.36 -19.47 23.40
CA LYS A 150 -7.10 -20.57 24.33
C LYS A 150 -6.34 -21.72 23.69
N GLN A 151 -6.45 -21.89 22.38
CA GLN A 151 -5.74 -22.91 21.61
C GLN A 151 -4.39 -22.41 21.05
N GLY A 152 -3.95 -21.21 21.40
CA GLY A 152 -2.73 -20.62 20.86
C GLY A 152 -2.85 -20.20 19.39
N MET A 153 -4.05 -19.82 18.96
CA MET A 153 -4.31 -19.36 17.60
C MET A 153 -4.63 -17.86 17.60
N ASN A 154 -4.01 -17.11 16.70
CA ASN A 154 -4.26 -15.69 16.51
C ASN A 154 -5.12 -15.51 15.26
N ARG A 155 -6.21 -14.72 15.36
CA ARG A 155 -7.12 -14.47 14.24
C ARG A 155 -6.93 -13.09 13.63
N ILE A 156 -6.78 -13.05 12.31
CA ILE A 156 -6.71 -11.83 11.50
C ILE A 156 -7.82 -11.93 10.44
N GLY A 157 -8.97 -11.29 10.69
CA GLY A 157 -10.13 -11.44 9.80
C GLY A 157 -10.61 -12.90 9.73
N ASN A 158 -10.52 -13.52 8.57
CA ASN A 158 -10.77 -14.94 8.33
C ASN A 158 -9.48 -15.76 8.19
N LEU A 159 -8.35 -15.24 8.69
CA LEU A 159 -7.09 -15.96 8.73
C LEU A 159 -6.73 -16.37 10.16
N ILE A 160 -5.99 -17.46 10.29
CA ILE A 160 -5.42 -17.94 11.55
C ILE A 160 -3.92 -18.05 11.42
N VAL A 161 -3.21 -17.45 12.38
CA VAL A 161 -1.77 -17.59 12.57
C VAL A 161 -1.55 -18.34 13.88
N PRO A 162 -1.03 -19.58 13.86
CA PRO A 162 -0.65 -20.30 15.07
C PRO A 162 0.41 -19.54 15.85
N ASN A 163 0.33 -19.56 17.18
CA ASN A 163 1.33 -18.90 18.03
C ASN A 163 2.73 -19.51 17.88
N SER A 164 2.81 -20.78 17.50
CA SER A 164 4.07 -21.45 17.16
C SER A 164 4.82 -20.77 16.00
N ASN A 165 4.13 -20.08 15.11
CA ASN A 165 4.77 -19.31 14.03
C ASN A 165 5.58 -18.14 14.60
N TYR A 166 5.08 -17.49 15.67
CA TYR A 166 5.80 -16.43 16.37
C TYR A 166 6.97 -16.96 17.18
N CYS A 167 6.84 -18.17 17.75
CA CYS A 167 7.98 -18.85 18.40
C CYS A 167 9.09 -19.17 17.37
N ALA A 168 8.72 -19.69 16.20
CA ALA A 168 9.67 -19.92 15.12
C ALA A 168 10.33 -18.62 14.63
N PHE A 169 9.56 -17.52 14.62
CA PHE A 169 10.10 -16.20 14.29
C PHE A 169 11.11 -15.71 15.35
N GLU A 170 10.82 -15.90 16.63
CA GLU A 170 11.77 -15.61 17.73
C GLU A 170 13.07 -16.41 17.54
N ASP A 171 12.99 -17.72 17.37
CA ASP A 171 14.14 -18.58 17.20
C ASP A 171 15.00 -18.19 15.99
N TRP A 172 14.36 -17.69 14.93
CA TRP A 172 15.05 -17.25 13.72
C TRP A 172 15.67 -15.87 13.86
N VAL A 173 14.94 -14.89 14.45
CA VAL A 173 15.37 -13.48 14.45
C VAL A 173 16.39 -13.18 15.54
N MET A 174 16.29 -13.82 16.71
CA MET A 174 17.17 -13.50 17.85
C MET A 174 18.67 -13.67 17.55
N PRO A 175 19.13 -14.75 16.88
CA PRO A 175 20.53 -14.85 16.49
C PRO A 175 20.96 -13.78 15.47
N ILE A 176 20.03 -13.26 14.67
CA ILE A 176 20.32 -12.18 13.73
C ILE A 176 20.53 -10.87 14.47
N LEU A 177 19.69 -10.59 15.47
CA LEU A 177 19.84 -9.41 16.33
C LEU A 177 21.17 -9.46 17.12
N ASP A 178 21.59 -10.64 17.59
CA ASP A 178 22.90 -10.81 18.23
C ASP A 178 24.04 -10.39 17.29
N ARG A 179 24.05 -10.88 16.05
CA ARG A 179 25.07 -10.51 15.06
C ARG A 179 25.02 -9.03 14.68
N MET A 180 23.82 -8.45 14.58
CA MET A 180 23.65 -7.03 14.31
C MET A 180 24.22 -6.17 15.44
N LEU A 181 24.06 -6.59 16.70
CA LEU A 181 24.67 -5.93 17.85
C LEU A 181 26.19 -6.05 17.82
N GLU A 182 26.73 -7.22 17.52
CA GLU A 182 28.17 -7.45 17.41
C GLU A 182 28.80 -6.54 16.33
N GLU A 183 28.15 -6.42 15.17
CA GLU A 183 28.55 -5.51 14.09
C GLU A 183 28.54 -4.05 14.54
N GLN A 184 27.48 -3.64 15.26
CA GLN A 184 27.38 -2.29 15.82
C GLN A 184 28.50 -1.98 16.80
N GLU A 185 28.76 -2.87 17.77
CA GLU A 185 29.79 -2.64 18.81
C GLU A 185 31.20 -2.69 18.20
N THR A 186 31.43 -3.54 17.19
CA THR A 186 32.73 -3.62 16.49
C THR A 186 33.01 -2.33 15.69
N ALA A 187 32.00 -1.75 15.06
CA ALA A 187 32.14 -0.52 14.29
C ALA A 187 32.26 0.75 15.15
N LYS A 188 31.86 0.69 16.39
CA LYS A 188 31.79 1.83 17.31
C LYS A 188 33.14 2.48 17.55
N GLY A 189 33.21 3.80 17.36
CA GLY A 189 34.43 4.58 17.50
C GLY A 189 35.46 4.40 16.38
N THR A 190 35.10 3.73 15.29
CA THR A 190 35.92 3.58 14.09
C THR A 190 35.39 4.48 12.97
N GLU A 191 36.16 4.62 11.89
CA GLU A 191 35.70 5.32 10.67
C GLU A 191 34.51 4.63 9.99
N SER A 192 34.25 3.36 10.34
CA SER A 192 33.13 2.56 9.83
C SER A 192 31.92 2.59 10.76
N GLU A 193 31.88 3.47 11.74
CA GLU A 193 30.73 3.59 12.65
C GLU A 193 29.46 3.92 11.87
N PHE A 194 28.40 3.19 12.17
CA PHE A 194 27.11 3.35 11.53
C PHE A 194 25.98 3.20 12.55
N SER A 195 24.81 3.70 12.18
CA SER A 195 23.55 3.45 12.90
C SER A 195 22.67 2.48 12.12
N TRP A 196 22.08 1.54 12.82
CA TRP A 196 20.96 0.79 12.27
C TRP A 196 19.78 1.73 12.07
N THR A 197 19.03 1.51 11.00
CA THR A 197 17.75 2.17 10.74
C THR A 197 16.71 1.11 10.43
N PRO A 198 15.39 1.40 10.51
CA PRO A 198 14.37 0.45 10.10
C PRO A 198 14.63 -0.14 8.72
N SER A 199 15.01 0.68 7.73
CA SER A 199 15.29 0.18 6.38
C SER A 199 16.50 -0.74 6.32
N LYS A 200 17.56 -0.46 7.08
CA LYS A 200 18.75 -1.32 7.15
C LYS A 200 18.44 -2.64 7.87
N VAL A 201 17.63 -2.60 8.95
CA VAL A 201 17.15 -3.81 9.63
C VAL A 201 16.37 -4.70 8.68
N ILE A 202 15.40 -4.13 7.95
CA ILE A 202 14.59 -4.89 7.00
C ILE A 202 15.45 -5.47 5.89
N ALA A 203 16.39 -4.72 5.34
CA ALA A 203 17.34 -5.22 4.34
C ALA A 203 18.19 -6.36 4.89
N ARG A 204 18.66 -6.26 6.16
CA ARG A 204 19.39 -7.34 6.84
C ARG A 204 18.52 -8.59 6.98
N LEU A 205 17.29 -8.47 7.45
CA LEU A 205 16.36 -9.61 7.58
C LEU A 205 16.03 -10.23 6.21
N GLY A 206 15.84 -9.40 5.18
CA GLY A 206 15.62 -9.86 3.81
C GLY A 206 16.81 -10.63 3.22
N LYS A 207 18.04 -10.27 3.61
CA LYS A 207 19.25 -11.04 3.30
C LYS A 207 19.26 -12.41 4.02
N GLU A 208 18.94 -12.42 5.31
CA GLU A 208 19.05 -13.61 6.17
C GLU A 208 17.95 -14.63 5.90
N VAL A 209 16.74 -14.20 5.50
CA VAL A 209 15.64 -15.14 5.22
C VAL A 209 15.94 -16.04 4.02
N ASN A 210 16.64 -15.52 3.03
CA ASN A 210 17.08 -16.23 1.82
C ASN A 210 16.01 -17.16 1.21
N ASP A 211 14.77 -16.67 1.16
CA ASP A 211 13.60 -17.37 0.64
C ASP A 211 12.97 -16.56 -0.49
N GLU A 212 12.84 -17.15 -1.68
CA GLU A 212 12.26 -16.50 -2.85
C GLU A 212 10.76 -16.21 -2.71
N ALA A 213 10.08 -16.77 -1.72
CA ALA A 213 8.72 -16.42 -1.37
C ALA A 213 8.61 -15.06 -0.62
N SER A 214 9.73 -14.55 -0.08
CA SER A 214 9.76 -13.29 0.66
C SER A 214 9.75 -12.07 -0.25
N VAL A 215 8.92 -11.09 0.09
CA VAL A 215 8.93 -9.75 -0.51
C VAL A 215 10.27 -9.06 -0.24
N TYR A 216 10.76 -9.16 1.01
CA TYR A 216 11.95 -8.43 1.45
C TYR A 216 13.25 -9.10 1.03
N HIS A 217 13.25 -10.39 0.75
CA HIS A 217 14.36 -11.04 0.06
C HIS A 217 14.61 -10.39 -1.31
N TRP A 218 13.56 -10.20 -2.09
CA TRP A 218 13.66 -9.54 -3.38
C TRP A 218 13.92 -8.04 -3.27
N ALA A 219 13.41 -7.37 -2.24
CA ALA A 219 13.74 -5.98 -1.96
C ALA A 219 15.25 -5.83 -1.70
N TYR A 220 15.84 -6.71 -0.87
CA TYR A 220 17.27 -6.75 -0.64
C TYR A 220 18.07 -7.04 -1.92
N LYS A 221 17.70 -8.10 -2.67
CA LYS A 221 18.40 -8.46 -3.93
C LYS A 221 18.35 -7.36 -4.99
N ASN A 222 17.29 -6.59 -5.03
CA ASN A 222 17.05 -5.57 -6.02
C ASN A 222 17.44 -4.15 -5.57
N ASP A 223 17.98 -4.03 -4.35
CA ASP A 223 18.33 -2.75 -3.70
C ASP A 223 17.13 -1.77 -3.61
N ILE A 224 15.94 -2.30 -3.38
CA ILE A 224 14.73 -1.51 -3.18
C ILE A 224 14.58 -1.21 -1.69
N PRO A 225 14.67 0.06 -1.27
CA PRO A 225 14.55 0.42 0.13
C PRO A 225 13.14 0.19 0.65
N VAL A 226 13.06 -0.34 1.87
CA VAL A 226 11.80 -0.58 2.59
C VAL A 226 11.78 0.28 3.84
N PHE A 227 10.83 1.18 3.93
CA PHE A 227 10.66 2.09 5.05
C PHE A 227 9.52 1.62 5.95
N CYS A 228 9.81 1.51 7.25
CA CYS A 228 8.83 1.19 8.28
C CYS A 228 9.06 2.11 9.50
N PRO A 229 8.46 3.31 9.52
CA PRO A 229 8.72 4.30 10.57
C PRO A 229 8.40 3.82 11.98
N ALA A 230 7.42 2.92 12.11
CA ALA A 230 6.99 2.34 13.39
C ALA A 230 7.36 0.84 13.45
N LEU A 231 8.63 0.51 13.22
CA LEU A 231 9.13 -0.87 13.16
C LEU A 231 8.84 -1.69 14.43
N THR A 232 8.69 -1.03 15.57
CA THR A 232 8.44 -1.66 16.86
C THR A 232 6.97 -1.91 17.18
N ASP A 233 6.03 -1.53 16.30
CA ASP A 233 4.58 -1.68 16.50
C ASP A 233 4.09 -3.11 16.14
N GLY A 234 4.87 -4.14 16.42
CA GLY A 234 4.56 -5.53 16.11
C GLY A 234 5.48 -6.49 16.85
N SER A 235 5.40 -7.79 16.49
CA SER A 235 6.18 -8.86 17.15
C SER A 235 7.69 -8.65 17.01
N LEU A 236 8.16 -7.98 15.98
CA LEU A 236 9.58 -7.60 15.89
C LEU A 236 9.97 -6.65 17.04
N GLY A 237 9.06 -5.78 17.47
CA GLY A 237 9.25 -4.93 18.65
C GLY A 237 9.37 -5.74 19.94
N ASP A 238 8.56 -6.80 20.09
CA ASP A 238 8.68 -7.73 21.23
C ASP A 238 10.03 -8.43 21.21
N MET A 239 10.51 -8.87 20.03
CA MET A 239 11.83 -9.51 19.90
C MET A 239 12.97 -8.55 20.26
N LEU A 240 12.89 -7.30 19.81
CA LEU A 240 13.85 -6.26 20.21
C LEU A 240 13.81 -6.02 21.72
N TYR A 241 12.63 -5.98 22.32
CA TYR A 241 12.47 -5.85 23.77
C TYR A 241 13.11 -7.02 24.52
N PHE A 242 12.85 -8.27 24.13
CA PHE A 242 13.46 -9.46 24.75
C PHE A 242 14.98 -9.47 24.55
N HIS A 243 15.47 -9.03 23.40
CA HIS A 243 16.89 -8.92 23.13
C HIS A 243 17.61 -7.95 24.08
N THR A 244 16.95 -6.89 24.56
CA THR A 244 17.57 -5.96 25.53
C THR A 244 17.96 -6.64 26.83
N PHE A 245 17.23 -7.65 27.27
CA PHE A 245 17.57 -8.41 28.48
C PHE A 245 18.71 -9.39 28.23
N LYS A 246 18.70 -10.06 27.07
CA LYS A 246 19.74 -11.02 26.70
C LYS A 246 21.08 -10.35 26.46
N ALA A 247 21.08 -9.18 25.83
CA ALA A 247 22.29 -8.47 25.42
C ALA A 247 22.87 -7.51 26.45
N SER A 248 22.20 -7.33 27.61
CA SER A 248 22.63 -6.38 28.65
C SER A 248 24.11 -6.57 29.06
N PRO A 249 24.91 -5.50 29.23
CA PRO A 249 24.50 -4.07 29.16
C PRO A 249 24.50 -3.43 27.78
N ALA A 250 24.99 -4.11 26.74
CA ALA A 250 24.93 -3.61 25.35
C ALA A 250 23.51 -3.62 24.84
N GLN A 251 23.21 -2.72 23.91
CA GLN A 251 21.88 -2.59 23.31
C GLN A 251 21.98 -2.25 21.83
N LEU A 252 21.17 -2.92 21.03
CA LEU A 252 20.98 -2.56 19.62
C LEU A 252 20.31 -1.20 19.53
N ARG A 253 20.88 -0.30 18.73
CA ARG A 253 20.36 1.06 18.51
C ARG A 253 19.83 1.18 17.09
N ILE A 254 18.57 1.58 16.99
CA ILE A 254 17.90 1.80 15.70
C ILE A 254 17.44 3.25 15.67
N ASP A 255 17.98 4.04 14.73
CA ASP A 255 17.66 5.45 14.53
C ASP A 255 16.78 5.62 13.29
N ILE A 256 15.72 6.42 13.42
CA ILE A 256 14.78 6.66 12.33
C ILE A 256 15.16 7.86 11.45
N VAL A 257 16.03 8.74 11.92
CA VAL A 257 16.28 10.05 11.27
C VAL A 257 16.94 9.88 9.90
N GLU A 258 17.86 8.94 9.76
CA GLU A 258 18.48 8.65 8.46
C GLU A 258 17.44 8.16 7.44
N ASP A 259 16.50 7.33 7.86
CA ASP A 259 15.41 6.84 6.99
C ASP A 259 14.47 7.98 6.57
N ILE A 260 14.15 8.92 7.47
CA ILE A 260 13.37 10.12 7.13
C ILE A 260 14.09 10.92 6.03
N ARG A 261 15.39 11.12 6.18
CA ARG A 261 16.19 11.82 5.17
C ARG A 261 16.17 11.07 3.84
N ARG A 262 16.44 9.76 3.88
CA ARG A 262 16.54 8.91 2.69
C ARG A 262 15.25 8.87 1.89
N ILE A 263 14.10 8.68 2.54
CA ILE A 263 12.80 8.62 1.82
C ILE A 263 12.46 9.97 1.19
N ASN A 264 12.73 11.09 1.89
CA ASN A 264 12.49 12.43 1.35
C ASN A 264 13.45 12.75 0.19
N THR A 265 14.70 12.31 0.27
CA THR A 265 15.68 12.48 -0.84
C THR A 265 15.19 11.76 -2.09
N ILE A 266 14.74 10.49 -1.99
CA ILE A 266 14.19 9.75 -3.14
C ILE A 266 13.02 10.52 -3.77
N ALA A 267 12.12 11.08 -2.95
CA ALA A 267 10.97 11.84 -3.45
C ALA A 267 11.39 13.18 -4.09
N SER A 268 12.34 13.89 -3.48
CA SER A 268 12.86 15.18 -3.97
C SER A 268 13.63 15.01 -5.28
N ASP A 269 14.47 13.99 -5.39
CA ASP A 269 15.23 13.70 -6.60
C ASP A 269 14.32 13.33 -7.76
N ALA A 270 13.26 12.52 -7.47
CA ALA A 270 12.23 12.21 -8.47
C ALA A 270 11.48 13.48 -8.91
N SER A 271 11.21 14.41 -7.99
CA SER A 271 10.54 15.68 -8.29
C SER A 271 11.43 16.61 -9.11
N ALA A 272 12.71 16.74 -8.76
CA ALA A 272 13.66 17.59 -9.47
C ALA A 272 13.85 17.15 -10.93
N ARG A 273 13.87 15.84 -11.19
CA ARG A 273 13.91 15.27 -12.54
C ARG A 273 12.67 15.56 -13.36
N ALA A 274 11.55 15.82 -12.71
CA ALA A 274 10.26 16.07 -13.35
C ALA A 274 10.00 17.56 -13.64
N GLU A 275 10.80 18.47 -13.14
CA GLU A 275 10.76 19.89 -13.52
C GLU A 275 11.28 20.13 -14.94
N THR A 276 12.02 19.21 -15.53
CA THR A 276 12.15 19.08 -16.99
C THR A 276 10.80 18.59 -17.53
N PRO A 277 10.19 19.18 -18.61
CA PRO A 277 8.76 19.08 -18.89
C PRO A 277 8.30 17.72 -19.40
N ALA A 278 8.40 16.69 -18.59
CA ALA A 278 7.85 15.37 -18.87
C ALA A 278 7.55 14.61 -17.58
N ALA A 279 6.26 14.54 -17.26
CA ALA A 279 5.57 13.52 -16.46
C ALA A 279 6.11 13.16 -15.07
N LEU A 280 5.43 13.66 -14.05
CA LEU A 280 5.61 13.26 -12.65
C LEU A 280 4.55 12.26 -12.24
N ALA A 281 4.95 11.04 -11.91
CA ALA A 281 4.18 10.19 -11.01
C ALA A 281 4.75 10.37 -9.60
N GLN A 282 4.24 11.35 -8.87
CA GLN A 282 4.58 11.50 -7.45
C GLN A 282 3.73 10.54 -6.62
N GLY A 283 4.37 9.54 -6.04
CA GLY A 283 3.88 8.92 -4.84
C GLY A 283 3.86 9.97 -3.73
N THR A 284 2.84 9.91 -2.90
CA THR A 284 2.56 10.85 -1.84
C THR A 284 3.76 11.17 -0.98
N MET A 285 4.05 12.44 -0.85
CA MET A 285 4.84 12.99 0.24
C MET A 285 4.20 12.62 1.58
N TRP A 286 4.94 11.97 2.45
CA TRP A 286 4.61 11.76 3.84
C TRP A 286 4.57 13.10 4.59
N PRO A 287 3.46 13.51 5.21
CA PRO A 287 3.52 14.55 6.23
C PRO A 287 4.14 13.93 7.51
N PRO A 288 5.06 14.61 8.16
CA PRO A 288 5.60 14.16 9.44
C PRO A 288 4.52 14.32 10.52
N GLN A 289 3.85 13.31 10.89
CA GLN A 289 2.77 13.19 11.87
C GLN A 289 1.42 12.90 11.23
N THR A 290 1.10 11.66 11.19
CA THR A 290 -0.19 11.05 11.49
C THR A 290 -0.25 9.68 10.84
N HIS A 291 -0.76 8.72 11.56
CA HIS A 291 -1.01 7.36 11.12
C HIS A 291 -1.62 7.33 9.72
N ALA A 292 -0.78 6.99 8.75
CA ALA A 292 -1.21 6.90 7.38
C ALA A 292 -1.87 5.56 7.15
N VAL A 293 -3.14 5.57 6.93
CA VAL A 293 -3.79 4.53 6.15
C VAL A 293 -4.66 5.19 5.11
N SER A 294 -4.19 5.04 3.95
CA SER A 294 -4.86 4.90 2.66
C SER A 294 -6.36 5.05 2.59
N THR A 295 -6.84 5.95 1.77
CA THR A 295 -7.92 5.67 0.81
C THR A 295 -8.05 6.76 -0.22
N TRP A 296 -8.32 6.36 -1.44
CA TRP A 296 -8.53 7.09 -2.65
C TRP A 296 -9.47 8.29 -2.55
N PRO A 297 -9.26 9.39 -3.30
CA PRO A 297 -9.37 9.39 -4.75
C PRO A 297 -8.21 10.08 -5.50
N LEU A 298 -7.95 9.60 -6.70
CA LEU A 298 -7.14 10.23 -7.73
C LEU A 298 -7.66 11.62 -8.10
N GLN A 299 -6.86 12.65 -7.91
CA GLN A 299 -7.08 13.94 -8.55
C GLN A 299 -5.94 14.21 -9.53
N ALA A 300 -6.29 14.24 -10.81
CA ALA A 300 -5.45 14.87 -11.82
C ALA A 300 -5.62 16.38 -11.68
N ALA A 301 -4.57 17.12 -11.41
CA ALA A 301 -4.57 18.57 -11.47
C ALA A 301 -4.25 19.02 -12.90
N PRO A 302 -5.12 19.77 -13.57
CA PRO A 302 -4.81 20.35 -14.85
C PRO A 302 -4.13 21.69 -14.63
N HIS A 303 -2.81 21.76 -14.73
CA HIS A 303 -2.14 23.01 -15.13
C HIS A 303 -0.71 22.76 -15.59
N SER A 304 -0.38 23.35 -16.72
CA SER A 304 0.96 23.50 -17.31
C SER A 304 1.72 22.21 -17.63
N GLY A 305 1.28 21.42 -18.58
CA GLY A 305 2.13 20.49 -19.36
C GLY A 305 2.78 19.34 -18.63
N SER A 306 2.72 19.24 -17.31
CA SER A 306 3.23 18.12 -16.53
C SER A 306 2.08 17.34 -15.90
N LEU A 307 2.03 16.03 -16.16
CA LEU A 307 1.08 15.11 -15.53
C LEU A 307 1.61 14.70 -14.15
N THR A 308 1.14 15.38 -13.11
CA THR A 308 1.42 14.99 -11.72
C THR A 308 0.30 14.10 -11.20
N TYR A 309 0.58 12.82 -10.94
CA TYR A 309 -0.36 11.91 -10.31
C TYR A 309 -0.11 11.85 -8.81
N ARG A 310 -1.05 12.39 -8.01
CA ARG A 310 -1.03 12.25 -6.56
C ARG A 310 -2.01 11.15 -6.14
N PHE A 311 -1.52 10.13 -5.50
CA PHE A 311 -2.34 9.17 -4.77
C PHE A 311 -2.60 9.72 -3.37
N ASN A 312 -3.79 10.25 -3.13
CA ASN A 312 -4.21 10.71 -1.81
C ASN A 312 -5.06 9.61 -1.17
N LEU A 313 -4.47 8.87 -0.26
CA LEU A 313 -5.14 7.79 0.46
C LEU A 313 -5.74 8.37 1.77
N ARG A 314 -7.01 8.78 1.76
CA ARG A 314 -7.75 9.17 2.97
C ARG A 314 -8.64 8.01 3.44
N SER A 315 -8.58 7.69 4.73
CA SER A 315 -9.47 6.72 5.36
C SER A 315 -10.89 7.26 5.50
N SER A 316 -11.88 6.56 4.94
CA SER A 316 -13.31 6.83 5.11
C SER A 316 -13.93 6.14 6.33
N LEU A 317 -13.14 5.80 7.37
CA LEU A 317 -13.59 5.04 8.54
C LEU A 317 -13.88 5.85 9.80
N LEU A 318 -13.97 7.20 9.72
CA LEU A 318 -14.26 8.05 10.88
C LEU A 318 -15.60 8.81 10.79
N GLN A 319 -16.58 8.31 10.03
CA GLN A 319 -17.94 8.87 10.05
C GLN A 319 -19.01 7.81 10.24
N ARG A 320 -18.93 7.02 11.30
CA ARG A 320 -20.10 6.37 11.91
C ARG A 320 -19.87 6.24 13.41
N ASN A 321 -20.18 7.30 14.13
CA ASN A 321 -20.68 7.35 15.50
C ASN A 321 -20.83 8.82 15.91
N ARG A 322 -21.96 9.38 15.56
CA ARG A 322 -22.73 10.35 16.34
C ARG A 322 -24.21 10.08 16.11
#